data_682bc8d8e344960d8070b241226d9228
#
_entry.id   682bc8d8e344960d8070b241226d9228
#
_cell.length_a   1.000
_cell.length_b   1.000
_cell.length_c   1.000
_cell.angle_alpha   90.00
_cell.angle_beta   90.00
_cell.angle_gamma   90.00
#
_symmetry.space_group_name_H-M   'P 1'
#
loop_
_entity.id
_entity.type
_entity.pdbx_description
1 polymer ?
#
loop_
_entity_poly.entity_id
_entity_poly.type
_entity_poly.pdbx_seq_one_letter_code
_entity_poly.pdbx_strand_id
1 'polypeptide(L)'
;MIENMTTELTMLGTGNDTVTKCYNTCFTIKTGKNILLVDAGGGNGILGQLEKAGIAISEIHDMFVTHAHTDHILGAVWMVRIVMQKMLSGQYTGTFRVYGHDKVLEVLDWICRKLLPAKIVALIGSAVEFREVKDGETFEAGGLCLQCFDIASTKEKQFGFRTQLPDGQSFVCLGDEPYNVINRSYVENADWLLCEAFCLYEDREVFQPYKKHHSTALDAGRLAAELGVKNLVLYHTEDRNLDTRKQSYMREAAQAFSGTVYVPDDLERINI
;
A
#
# COMPACT_ATOMS: atom_id res chain seq x y z
N MET A 1 -4.30 -4.06 32.14
CA MET A 1 -5.33 -4.37 31.12
C MET A 1 -4.71 -3.96 29.81
N ILE A 2 -4.42 -4.90 28.93
CA ILE A 2 -4.04 -4.59 27.55
C ILE A 2 -5.36 -4.12 26.91
N GLU A 3 -5.51 -2.80 26.68
CA GLU A 3 -6.58 -2.34 25.83
C GLU A 3 -6.46 -3.12 24.52
N ASN A 4 -7.54 -3.79 24.09
CA ASN A 4 -7.61 -4.39 22.77
C ASN A 4 -7.47 -3.26 21.74
N MET A 5 -6.21 -2.98 21.33
CA MET A 5 -5.96 -2.01 20.28
C MET A 5 -6.44 -2.61 18.97
N THR A 6 -7.59 -2.15 18.51
CA THR A 6 -8.11 -2.52 17.19
C THR A 6 -7.19 -1.90 16.14
N THR A 7 -6.83 -2.69 15.13
CA THR A 7 -6.13 -2.21 13.95
C THR A 7 -7.12 -2.01 12.82
N GLU A 8 -7.07 -0.85 12.18
CA GLU A 8 -7.93 -0.47 11.08
C GLU A 8 -7.10 -0.30 9.80
N LEU A 9 -7.46 -1.03 8.76
CA LEU A 9 -6.99 -0.83 7.40
C LEU A 9 -7.99 0.07 6.67
N THR A 10 -7.56 1.23 6.17
CA THR A 10 -8.39 2.10 5.31
C THR A 10 -7.80 2.11 3.91
N MET A 11 -8.53 1.56 2.94
CA MET A 11 -8.12 1.59 1.53
C MET A 11 -8.43 2.97 0.93
N LEU A 12 -7.43 3.83 0.80
CA LEU A 12 -7.60 5.18 0.22
C LEU A 12 -7.80 5.13 -1.29
N GLY A 13 -7.22 4.14 -1.94
CA GLY A 13 -7.37 3.88 -3.36
C GLY A 13 -7.17 2.39 -3.66
N THR A 14 -7.87 1.88 -4.66
CA THR A 14 -7.94 0.44 -4.96
C THR A 14 -7.62 0.08 -6.40
N GLY A 15 -7.42 1.09 -7.25
CA GLY A 15 -7.23 0.90 -8.68
C GLY A 15 -5.78 0.75 -9.12
N ASN A 16 -5.60 0.17 -10.32
CA ASN A 16 -4.29 0.02 -10.96
C ASN A 16 -3.77 1.35 -11.56
N ASP A 17 -2.72 1.29 -12.38
CA ASP A 17 -2.00 2.42 -12.95
C ASP A 17 -2.88 3.38 -13.79
N THR A 18 -3.83 2.86 -14.57
CA THR A 18 -4.56 3.62 -15.59
C THR A 18 -6.03 3.90 -15.25
N VAL A 19 -6.45 3.62 -14.02
CA VAL A 19 -7.83 3.87 -13.58
C VAL A 19 -8.19 5.35 -13.57
N THR A 20 -9.45 5.65 -13.81
CA THR A 20 -10.00 7.01 -13.83
C THR A 20 -11.25 7.18 -12.97
N LYS A 21 -11.87 6.08 -12.52
CA LYS A 21 -13.11 6.10 -11.74
C LYS A 21 -12.91 5.78 -10.27
N CYS A 22 -11.74 5.26 -9.90
CA CYS A 22 -11.29 5.09 -8.53
C CYS A 22 -9.87 5.66 -8.39
N TYR A 23 -9.33 5.73 -7.18
CA TYR A 23 -7.98 6.22 -6.95
C TYR A 23 -6.97 5.07 -7.04
N ASN A 24 -5.72 5.42 -7.40
CA ASN A 24 -4.65 4.43 -7.46
C ASN A 24 -4.34 3.85 -6.08
N THR A 25 -3.86 2.63 -6.06
CA THR A 25 -3.63 1.83 -4.84
C THR A 25 -2.79 2.57 -3.81
N CYS A 26 -3.40 2.79 -2.66
CA CYS A 26 -2.72 3.23 -1.44
C CYS A 26 -3.66 3.03 -0.24
N PHE A 27 -3.10 2.88 0.95
CA PHE A 27 -3.89 2.61 2.14
C PHE A 27 -3.19 3.10 3.41
N THR A 28 -3.95 3.19 4.50
CA THR A 28 -3.39 3.40 5.83
C THR A 28 -3.66 2.21 6.74
N ILE A 29 -2.69 1.92 7.62
CA ILE A 29 -2.86 1.01 8.77
C ILE A 29 -2.83 1.89 10.02
N LYS A 30 -3.93 1.93 10.75
CA LYS A 30 -4.05 2.67 12.00
C LYS A 30 -4.02 1.72 13.19
N THR A 31 -3.08 1.93 14.08
CA THR A 31 -2.92 1.18 15.33
C THR A 31 -2.89 2.16 16.50
N GLY A 32 -3.97 2.23 17.25
CA GLY A 32 -4.13 3.24 18.29
C GLY A 32 -4.07 4.66 17.72
N LYS A 33 -3.02 5.42 18.08
CA LYS A 33 -2.78 6.79 17.58
C LYS A 33 -1.86 6.85 16.38
N ASN A 34 -1.19 5.75 16.06
CA ASN A 34 -0.20 5.71 15.00
C ASN A 34 -0.86 5.36 13.67
N ILE A 35 -0.42 6.00 12.61
CA ILE A 35 -0.88 5.76 11.24
C ILE A 35 0.34 5.55 10.36
N LEU A 36 0.39 4.38 9.71
CA LEU A 36 1.29 4.11 8.60
C LEU A 36 0.53 4.37 7.30
N LEU A 37 1.05 5.24 6.44
CA LEU A 37 0.58 5.37 5.07
C LEU A 37 1.44 4.46 4.17
N VAL A 38 0.81 3.62 3.37
CA VAL A 38 1.49 2.75 2.39
C VAL A 38 1.12 3.22 1.00
N ASP A 39 2.12 3.64 0.23
CA ASP A 39 1.99 4.34 -1.04
C ASP A 39 1.10 5.59 -0.95
N ALA A 40 0.97 6.32 -2.04
CA ALA A 40 0.16 7.54 -2.03
C ALA A 40 -0.58 7.80 -3.36
N GLY A 41 -0.63 6.81 -4.23
CA GLY A 41 -1.30 6.92 -5.52
C GLY A 41 -0.61 7.83 -6.53
N GLY A 42 -1.28 8.14 -7.63
CA GLY A 42 -0.71 8.80 -8.81
C GLY A 42 -0.67 10.32 -8.78
N GLY A 43 -0.96 10.98 -7.67
CA GLY A 43 -0.88 12.45 -7.65
C GLY A 43 -1.56 13.12 -6.45
N ASN A 44 -1.98 14.37 -6.64
CA ASN A 44 -2.58 15.17 -5.55
C ASN A 44 -3.94 14.66 -5.06
N GLY A 45 -4.53 13.70 -5.74
CA GLY A 45 -5.76 13.02 -5.31
C GLY A 45 -5.66 12.44 -3.90
N ILE A 46 -4.46 12.03 -3.47
CA ILE A 46 -4.23 11.56 -2.10
C ILE A 46 -4.73 12.52 -1.02
N LEU A 47 -4.56 13.84 -1.25
CA LEU A 47 -5.00 14.84 -0.28
C LEU A 47 -6.53 14.83 -0.10
N GLY A 48 -7.26 14.67 -1.21
CA GLY A 48 -8.72 14.53 -1.18
C GLY A 48 -9.18 13.19 -0.61
N GLN A 49 -8.43 12.10 -0.83
CA GLN A 49 -8.74 10.81 -0.24
C GLN A 49 -8.56 10.81 1.28
N LEU A 50 -7.48 11.40 1.79
CA LEU A 50 -7.27 11.57 3.22
C LEU A 50 -8.35 12.44 3.87
N GLU A 51 -8.73 13.55 3.23
CA GLU A 51 -9.80 14.44 3.71
C GLU A 51 -11.13 13.69 3.81
N LYS A 52 -11.53 12.99 2.74
CA LYS A 52 -12.76 12.17 2.71
C LYS A 52 -12.74 11.02 3.73
N ALA A 53 -11.58 10.42 3.96
CA ALA A 53 -11.41 9.40 4.99
C ALA A 53 -11.42 9.97 6.42
N GLY A 54 -11.38 11.31 6.59
CA GLY A 54 -11.29 11.96 7.89
C GLY A 54 -9.93 11.75 8.56
N ILE A 55 -8.87 11.52 7.79
CA ILE A 55 -7.51 11.32 8.29
C ILE A 55 -6.74 12.63 8.16
N ALA A 56 -6.35 13.21 9.27
CA ALA A 56 -5.57 14.46 9.25
C ALA A 56 -4.12 14.18 8.84
N ILE A 57 -3.59 14.95 7.88
CA ILE A 57 -2.21 14.82 7.42
C ILE A 57 -1.22 14.97 8.58
N SER A 58 -1.56 15.78 9.59
CA SER A 58 -0.72 15.97 10.80
C SER A 58 -0.65 14.76 11.72
N GLU A 59 -1.45 13.73 11.50
CA GLU A 59 -1.41 12.47 12.24
C GLU A 59 -0.55 11.40 11.56
N ILE A 60 -0.15 11.62 10.30
CA ILE A 60 0.68 10.69 9.53
C ILE A 60 2.15 11.08 9.70
N HIS A 61 2.90 10.28 10.43
CA HIS A 61 4.33 10.50 10.66
C HIS A 61 5.24 9.54 9.90
N ASP A 62 4.68 8.45 9.41
CA ASP A 62 5.41 7.40 8.72
C ASP A 62 4.70 7.03 7.41
N MET A 63 5.46 6.98 6.33
CA MET A 63 5.00 6.54 5.01
C MET A 63 5.98 5.50 4.46
N PHE A 64 5.46 4.37 4.00
CA PHE A 64 6.23 3.37 3.26
C PHE A 64 5.84 3.43 1.79
N VAL A 65 6.82 3.52 0.90
CA VAL A 65 6.61 3.51 -0.56
C VAL A 65 7.19 2.22 -1.11
N THR A 66 6.33 1.40 -1.71
CA THR A 66 6.67 0.05 -2.18
C THR A 66 7.62 0.09 -3.37
N HIS A 67 7.38 0.99 -4.33
CA HIS A 67 8.17 1.13 -5.55
C HIS A 67 7.97 2.48 -6.25
N ALA A 68 8.72 2.71 -7.34
CA ALA A 68 8.82 4.02 -7.98
C ALA A 68 7.90 4.21 -9.22
N HIS A 69 6.87 3.38 -9.41
CA HIS A 69 5.90 3.63 -10.47
C HIS A 69 5.05 4.87 -10.17
N THR A 70 4.58 5.52 -11.23
CA THR A 70 3.89 6.81 -11.15
C THR A 70 2.62 6.80 -10.31
N ASP A 71 1.90 5.70 -10.34
CA ASP A 71 0.65 5.47 -9.60
C ASP A 71 0.84 5.15 -8.11
N HIS A 72 2.09 5.07 -7.64
CA HIS A 72 2.45 4.90 -6.23
C HIS A 72 3.23 6.10 -5.68
N ILE A 73 4.23 6.61 -6.44
CA ILE A 73 5.19 7.59 -5.93
C ILE A 73 4.75 9.05 -6.12
N LEU A 74 3.94 9.37 -7.14
CA LEU A 74 3.61 10.79 -7.41
C LEU A 74 2.76 11.40 -6.29
N GLY A 75 1.89 10.64 -5.66
CA GLY A 75 1.18 11.06 -4.46
C GLY A 75 2.12 11.29 -3.27
N ALA A 76 3.21 10.48 -3.15
CA ALA A 76 4.22 10.68 -2.12
C ALA A 76 4.93 12.04 -2.23
N VAL A 77 5.18 12.53 -3.46
CA VAL A 77 5.68 13.90 -3.67
C VAL A 77 4.73 14.94 -3.09
N TRP A 78 3.42 14.75 -3.24
CA TRP A 78 2.40 15.64 -2.67
C TRP A 78 2.34 15.53 -1.15
N MET A 79 2.48 14.34 -0.57
CA MET A 79 2.56 14.15 0.87
C MET A 79 3.77 14.87 1.46
N VAL A 80 4.97 14.66 0.90
CA VAL A 80 6.20 15.36 1.31
C VAL A 80 6.01 16.88 1.23
N ARG A 81 5.46 17.39 0.12
CA ARG A 81 5.19 18.81 -0.07
C ARG A 81 4.27 19.39 1.01
N ILE A 82 3.10 18.78 1.20
CA ILE A 82 2.09 19.33 2.10
C ILE A 82 2.52 19.25 3.57
N VAL A 83 3.19 18.15 3.97
CA VAL A 83 3.74 18.00 5.32
C VAL A 83 4.75 19.12 5.59
N MET A 84 5.71 19.35 4.70
CA MET A 84 6.70 20.43 4.85
C MET A 84 6.05 21.81 4.90
N GLN A 85 5.00 22.06 4.11
CA GLN A 85 4.25 23.32 4.18
C GLN A 85 3.56 23.49 5.54
N LYS A 86 2.97 22.43 6.08
CA LYS A 86 2.34 22.42 7.41
C LYS A 86 3.37 22.58 8.53
N MET A 87 4.57 22.00 8.41
CA MET A 87 5.69 22.22 9.34
C MET A 87 6.07 23.73 9.38
N LEU A 88 6.24 24.36 8.21
CA LEU A 88 6.58 25.78 8.12
C LEU A 88 5.49 26.71 8.66
N SER A 89 4.23 26.29 8.65
CA SER A 89 3.11 27.05 9.22
C SER A 89 2.78 26.71 10.67
N GLY A 90 3.54 25.80 11.31
CA GLY A 90 3.30 25.33 12.67
C GLY A 90 2.08 24.41 12.82
N GLN A 91 1.55 23.87 11.74
CA GLN A 91 0.40 22.98 11.73
C GLN A 91 0.78 21.47 11.70
N TYR A 92 2.06 21.18 11.75
CA TYR A 92 2.60 19.83 11.83
C TYR A 92 3.80 19.83 12.78
N THR A 93 3.80 18.92 13.73
CA THR A 93 4.87 18.77 14.75
C THR A 93 5.52 17.41 14.61
N GLY A 94 6.80 17.32 14.99
CA GLY A 94 7.58 16.08 14.90
C GLY A 94 8.18 15.85 13.52
N THR A 95 8.71 14.66 13.30
CA THR A 95 9.40 14.24 12.08
C THR A 95 8.45 13.46 11.17
N PHE A 96 8.55 13.69 9.89
CA PHE A 96 7.90 12.86 8.87
C PHE A 96 8.95 11.96 8.22
N ARG A 97 8.74 10.64 8.26
CA ARG A 97 9.67 9.64 7.73
C ARG A 97 9.07 8.96 6.52
N VAL A 98 9.84 8.88 5.46
CA VAL A 98 9.50 8.12 4.26
C VAL A 98 10.47 6.97 4.13
N TYR A 99 9.95 5.76 4.19
CA TYR A 99 10.69 4.53 4.03
C TYR A 99 10.51 3.98 2.61
N GLY A 100 11.54 3.43 2.06
CA GLY A 100 11.55 2.78 0.75
C GLY A 100 12.94 2.25 0.42
N HIS A 101 13.04 1.46 -0.63
CA HIS A 101 14.36 1.03 -1.12
C HIS A 101 15.10 2.19 -1.83
N ASP A 102 16.36 1.99 -2.13
CA ASP A 102 17.29 2.97 -2.72
C ASP A 102 16.68 3.77 -3.88
N LYS A 103 16.13 3.09 -4.90
CA LYS A 103 15.57 3.74 -6.08
C LYS A 103 14.34 4.59 -5.78
N VAL A 104 13.45 4.16 -4.89
CA VAL A 104 12.29 4.97 -4.45
C VAL A 104 12.76 6.29 -3.87
N LEU A 105 13.72 6.23 -2.96
CA LEU A 105 14.19 7.42 -2.26
C LEU A 105 15.00 8.34 -3.18
N GLU A 106 15.81 7.78 -4.08
CA GLU A 106 16.52 8.56 -5.10
C GLU A 106 15.54 9.34 -5.99
N VAL A 107 14.53 8.66 -6.54
CA VAL A 107 13.53 9.28 -7.42
C VAL A 107 12.72 10.34 -6.65
N LEU A 108 12.27 10.03 -5.45
CA LEU A 108 11.46 10.94 -4.63
C LEU A 108 12.26 12.19 -4.24
N ASP A 109 13.51 12.03 -3.77
CA ASP A 109 14.39 13.15 -3.42
C ASP A 109 14.66 14.03 -4.64
N TRP A 110 14.99 13.40 -5.78
CA TRP A 110 15.25 14.11 -7.03
C TRP A 110 14.03 14.95 -7.47
N ILE A 111 12.84 14.36 -7.50
CA ILE A 111 11.61 15.08 -7.89
C ILE A 111 11.34 16.22 -6.91
N CYS A 112 11.41 15.98 -5.62
CA CYS A 112 11.17 16.98 -4.60
C CYS A 112 12.13 18.16 -4.74
N ARG A 113 13.42 17.91 -4.90
CA ARG A 113 14.44 18.96 -5.06
C ARG A 113 14.32 19.75 -6.36
N LYS A 114 13.82 19.13 -7.43
CA LYS A 114 13.65 19.78 -8.73
C LYS A 114 12.37 20.61 -8.81
N LEU A 115 11.30 20.16 -8.18
CA LEU A 115 9.96 20.78 -8.34
C LEU A 115 9.55 21.68 -7.18
N LEU A 116 10.07 21.45 -5.96
CA LEU A 116 9.61 22.19 -4.79
C LEU A 116 10.50 23.41 -4.51
N PRO A 117 9.92 24.48 -3.93
CA PRO A 117 10.68 25.69 -3.56
C PRO A 117 11.80 25.37 -2.55
N ALA A 118 12.94 26.02 -2.69
CA ALA A 118 14.12 25.81 -1.85
C ALA A 118 13.83 25.88 -0.33
N LYS A 119 12.93 26.79 0.09
CA LYS A 119 12.53 26.93 1.49
C LYS A 119 11.88 25.65 2.05
N ILE A 120 11.12 24.94 1.22
CA ILE A 120 10.46 23.69 1.58
C ILE A 120 11.48 22.57 1.58
N VAL A 121 12.26 22.45 0.52
CA VAL A 121 13.31 21.41 0.35
C VAL A 121 14.34 21.42 1.46
N ALA A 122 14.60 22.58 2.06
CA ALA A 122 15.55 22.72 3.19
C ALA A 122 15.16 21.86 4.42
N LEU A 123 13.92 21.36 4.52
CA LEU A 123 13.48 20.48 5.60
C LEU A 123 13.87 19.01 5.37
N ILE A 124 14.25 18.63 4.14
CA ILE A 124 14.68 17.26 3.81
C ILE A 124 16.06 17.02 4.44
N GLY A 125 16.18 15.95 5.22
CA GLY A 125 17.36 15.59 5.98
C GLY A 125 17.36 16.13 7.43
N SER A 126 16.29 16.85 7.83
CA SER A 126 16.13 17.33 9.21
C SER A 126 14.75 16.99 9.77
N ALA A 127 13.70 17.68 9.34
CA ALA A 127 12.32 17.42 9.78
C ALA A 127 11.60 16.39 8.91
N VAL A 128 12.04 16.21 7.65
CA VAL A 128 11.59 15.14 6.75
C VAL A 128 12.79 14.24 6.47
N GLU A 129 12.64 12.96 6.79
CA GLU A 129 13.70 11.95 6.67
C GLU A 129 13.33 10.93 5.61
N PHE A 130 14.24 10.71 4.66
CA PHE A 130 14.16 9.59 3.72
C PHE A 130 15.03 8.46 4.26
N ARG A 131 14.40 7.34 4.60
CA ARG A 131 15.02 6.19 5.25
C ARG A 131 15.05 5.00 4.31
N GLU A 132 16.23 4.69 3.81
CA GLU A 132 16.44 3.49 3.02
C GLU A 132 16.25 2.25 3.88
N VAL A 133 15.49 1.29 3.34
CA VAL A 133 15.31 -0.06 3.88
C VAL A 133 15.81 -1.08 2.88
N LYS A 134 16.37 -2.17 3.39
CA LYS A 134 16.96 -3.25 2.58
C LYS A 134 16.11 -4.52 2.65
N ASP A 135 16.30 -5.39 1.67
CA ASP A 135 15.68 -6.70 1.65
C ASP A 135 15.95 -7.47 2.97
N GLY A 136 14.88 -7.99 3.57
CA GLY A 136 14.91 -8.68 4.86
C GLY A 136 15.03 -7.77 6.10
N GLU A 137 15.21 -6.47 5.92
CA GLU A 137 15.38 -5.54 7.04
C GLU A 137 14.10 -5.36 7.83
N THR A 138 14.27 -5.24 9.15
CA THR A 138 13.18 -4.96 10.10
C THR A 138 13.33 -3.53 10.62
N PHE A 139 12.23 -2.76 10.63
CA PHE A 139 12.21 -1.37 11.07
C PHE A 139 10.85 -1.00 11.66
N GLU A 140 10.84 0.06 12.47
CA GLU A 140 9.60 0.57 13.08
C GLU A 140 9.01 1.70 12.26
N ALA A 141 7.72 1.57 11.90
CA ALA A 141 6.95 2.60 11.22
C ALA A 141 5.46 2.52 11.57
N GLY A 142 4.80 3.65 11.82
CA GLY A 142 3.37 3.68 12.16
C GLY A 142 3.00 2.90 13.43
N GLY A 143 3.96 2.69 14.34
CA GLY A 143 3.76 1.89 15.56
C GLY A 143 3.76 0.38 15.31
N LEU A 144 4.20 -0.06 14.14
CA LEU A 144 4.33 -1.46 13.73
C LEU A 144 5.79 -1.79 13.45
N CYS A 145 6.19 -3.03 13.76
CA CYS A 145 7.49 -3.58 13.39
C CYS A 145 7.36 -4.27 12.04
N LEU A 146 7.85 -3.60 10.99
CA LEU A 146 7.76 -4.09 9.61
C LEU A 146 9.03 -4.84 9.23
N GLN A 147 8.88 -6.01 8.62
CA GLN A 147 9.96 -6.70 7.91
C GLN A 147 9.70 -6.59 6.41
N CYS A 148 10.50 -5.81 5.70
CA CYS A 148 10.37 -5.69 4.26
C CYS A 148 11.10 -6.81 3.53
N PHE A 149 10.66 -7.10 2.31
CA PHE A 149 11.28 -8.10 1.43
C PHE A 149 11.13 -7.68 -0.03
N ASP A 150 12.14 -8.00 -0.84
CA ASP A 150 12.09 -7.81 -2.29
C ASP A 150 11.12 -8.84 -2.89
N ILE A 151 10.11 -8.37 -3.60
CA ILE A 151 9.14 -9.28 -4.25
C ILE A 151 9.71 -9.96 -5.50
N ALA A 152 10.95 -9.62 -5.88
CA ALA A 152 11.62 -10.08 -7.09
C ALA A 152 10.86 -9.72 -8.38
N SER A 153 10.34 -8.50 -8.42
CA SER A 153 9.71 -7.95 -9.61
C SER A 153 10.65 -7.96 -10.81
N THR A 154 10.10 -8.25 -11.98
CA THR A 154 10.83 -8.24 -13.25
C THR A 154 10.76 -6.91 -13.99
N LYS A 155 9.89 -5.99 -13.55
CA LYS A 155 9.71 -4.66 -14.15
C LYS A 155 10.50 -3.59 -13.43
N GLU A 156 10.24 -3.47 -12.14
CA GLU A 156 10.75 -2.41 -11.29
C GLU A 156 11.02 -2.98 -9.89
N LYS A 157 12.17 -2.67 -9.28
CA LYS A 157 12.45 -3.07 -7.90
C LYS A 157 11.29 -2.66 -7.00
N GLN A 158 10.73 -3.62 -6.27
CA GLN A 158 9.55 -3.43 -5.45
C GLN A 158 9.68 -4.22 -4.16
N PHE A 159 9.29 -3.59 -3.05
CA PHE A 159 9.26 -4.23 -1.74
C PHE A 159 7.84 -4.45 -1.25
N GLY A 160 7.58 -5.67 -0.78
CA GLY A 160 6.49 -6.01 0.11
C GLY A 160 6.92 -5.88 1.58
N PHE A 161 6.01 -6.13 2.50
CA PHE A 161 6.34 -6.22 3.91
C PHE A 161 5.43 -7.20 4.65
N ARG A 162 5.98 -7.74 5.76
CA ARG A 162 5.25 -8.49 6.78
C ARG A 162 5.32 -7.74 8.10
N THR A 163 4.25 -7.76 8.86
CA THR A 163 4.22 -7.26 10.25
C THR A 163 3.34 -8.14 11.11
N GLN A 164 3.51 -8.02 12.42
CA GLN A 164 2.61 -8.60 13.40
C GLN A 164 1.75 -7.49 14.00
N LEU A 165 0.45 -7.68 13.95
CA LEU A 165 -0.51 -6.74 14.51
C LEU A 165 -0.54 -6.86 16.04
N PRO A 166 -1.04 -5.86 16.78
CA PRO A 166 -1.06 -5.88 18.25
C PRO A 166 -1.83 -7.05 18.87
N ASP A 167 -2.78 -7.63 18.16
CA ASP A 167 -3.53 -8.81 18.57
C ASP A 167 -2.80 -10.14 18.29
N GLY A 168 -1.62 -10.06 17.68
CA GLY A 168 -0.78 -11.22 17.32
C GLY A 168 -1.05 -11.80 15.93
N GLN A 169 -1.99 -11.25 15.16
CA GLN A 169 -2.22 -11.68 13.78
C GLN A 169 -1.10 -11.18 12.86
N SER A 170 -0.73 -12.01 11.88
CA SER A 170 0.24 -11.63 10.86
C SER A 170 -0.44 -10.95 9.68
N PHE A 171 0.15 -9.85 9.21
CA PHE A 171 -0.30 -9.06 8.07
C PHE A 171 0.81 -8.98 7.03
N VAL A 172 0.50 -9.28 5.78
CA VAL A 172 1.45 -9.25 4.66
C VAL A 172 0.89 -8.43 3.51
N CYS A 173 1.71 -7.54 2.97
CA CYS A 173 1.44 -6.80 1.74
C CYS A 173 2.44 -7.25 0.66
N LEU A 174 1.94 -7.76 -0.47
CA LEU A 174 2.78 -8.25 -1.57
C LEU A 174 3.15 -7.17 -2.60
N GLY A 175 2.57 -5.96 -2.51
CA GLY A 175 2.74 -4.96 -3.56
C GLY A 175 1.79 -5.20 -4.74
N ASP A 176 2.17 -4.78 -5.95
CA ASP A 176 1.29 -4.77 -7.14
C ASP A 176 1.68 -5.74 -8.26
N GLU A 177 2.51 -6.72 -7.95
CA GLU A 177 2.86 -7.81 -8.87
C GLU A 177 2.55 -9.20 -8.29
N PRO A 178 2.48 -10.23 -9.16
CA PRO A 178 2.22 -11.59 -8.72
C PRO A 178 3.27 -12.10 -7.73
N TYR A 179 2.81 -12.91 -6.79
CA TYR A 179 3.67 -13.58 -5.82
C TYR A 179 4.81 -14.35 -6.48
N ASN A 180 6.00 -14.24 -5.89
CA ASN A 180 7.16 -15.05 -6.23
C ASN A 180 7.46 -16.07 -5.11
N VAL A 181 7.72 -17.31 -5.47
CA VAL A 181 7.94 -18.43 -4.53
C VAL A 181 9.11 -18.20 -3.56
N ILE A 182 10.10 -17.37 -3.91
CA ILE A 182 11.21 -17.02 -3.01
C ILE A 182 10.73 -16.34 -1.73
N ASN A 183 9.54 -15.72 -1.76
CA ASN A 183 8.93 -15.00 -0.66
C ASN A 183 8.01 -15.88 0.21
N ARG A 184 8.01 -17.22 0.00
CA ARG A 184 7.13 -18.14 0.72
C ARG A 184 7.19 -17.97 2.24
N SER A 185 8.38 -17.83 2.80
CA SER A 185 8.58 -17.68 4.24
C SER A 185 7.93 -16.42 4.85
N TYR A 186 7.71 -15.38 4.04
CA TYR A 186 7.04 -14.17 4.49
C TYR A 186 5.51 -14.28 4.43
N VAL A 187 4.97 -15.11 3.53
CA VAL A 187 3.54 -15.12 3.19
C VAL A 187 2.80 -16.34 3.76
N GLU A 188 3.50 -17.49 3.86
CA GLU A 188 2.87 -18.74 4.29
C GLU A 188 2.19 -18.63 5.66
N ASN A 189 0.93 -19.10 5.73
CA ASN A 189 0.06 -19.04 6.91
C ASN A 189 -0.22 -17.62 7.42
N ALA A 190 -0.18 -16.61 6.56
CA ALA A 190 -0.55 -15.25 6.95
C ALA A 190 -2.03 -15.18 7.38
N ASP A 191 -2.32 -14.44 8.46
CA ASP A 191 -3.71 -14.17 8.87
C ASP A 191 -4.37 -13.20 7.89
N TRP A 192 -3.62 -12.21 7.40
CA TRP A 192 -4.06 -11.23 6.41
C TRP A 192 -3.06 -11.13 5.27
N LEU A 193 -3.54 -11.29 4.05
CA LEU A 193 -2.75 -11.08 2.83
C LEU A 193 -3.40 -10.02 1.94
N LEU A 194 -2.65 -8.95 1.69
CA LEU A 194 -2.97 -7.98 0.65
C LEU A 194 -2.27 -8.40 -0.64
N CYS A 195 -3.05 -8.65 -1.70
CA CYS A 195 -2.57 -9.16 -2.98
C CYS A 195 -3.25 -8.41 -4.13
N GLU A 196 -2.48 -8.11 -5.17
CA GLU A 196 -3.05 -7.52 -6.38
C GLU A 196 -3.98 -8.51 -7.10
N ALA A 197 -5.00 -7.97 -7.77
CA ALA A 197 -5.88 -8.71 -8.66
C ALA A 197 -6.32 -7.79 -9.80
N PHE A 198 -5.52 -7.73 -10.85
CA PHE A 198 -5.66 -6.74 -11.91
C PHE A 198 -7.04 -6.78 -12.58
N CYS A 199 -7.56 -7.98 -12.85
CA CYS A 199 -8.88 -8.19 -13.44
C CYS A 199 -9.45 -9.55 -13.04
N LEU A 200 -10.69 -9.83 -13.46
CA LEU A 200 -11.25 -11.17 -13.42
C LEU A 200 -10.53 -12.09 -14.41
N TYR A 201 -10.45 -13.38 -14.10
CA TYR A 201 -9.89 -14.39 -14.99
C TYR A 201 -10.70 -14.51 -16.29
N GLU A 202 -12.03 -14.35 -16.22
CA GLU A 202 -12.89 -14.34 -17.41
C GLU A 202 -12.54 -13.19 -18.36
N ASP A 203 -12.05 -12.05 -17.86
CA ASP A 203 -11.66 -10.86 -18.64
C ASP A 203 -10.17 -10.83 -19.03
N ARG A 204 -9.40 -11.87 -18.74
CA ARG A 204 -7.94 -11.91 -18.97
C ARG A 204 -7.52 -11.69 -20.42
N GLU A 205 -8.37 -12.09 -21.38
CA GLU A 205 -8.09 -11.87 -22.82
C GLU A 205 -8.26 -10.40 -23.23
N VAL A 206 -9.05 -9.63 -22.48
CA VAL A 206 -9.28 -8.20 -22.71
C VAL A 206 -8.17 -7.40 -22.05
N PHE A 207 -7.88 -7.68 -20.79
CA PHE A 207 -6.93 -6.88 -19.98
C PHE A 207 -5.47 -7.35 -20.10
N GLN A 208 -5.25 -8.59 -20.55
CA GLN A 208 -3.92 -9.21 -20.73
C GLN A 208 -3.04 -9.11 -19.47
N PRO A 209 -3.54 -9.50 -18.26
CA PRO A 209 -2.80 -9.31 -17.00
C PRO A 209 -1.43 -9.97 -17.03
N TYR A 210 -1.34 -11.18 -17.53
CA TYR A 210 -0.08 -11.95 -17.57
C TYR A 210 1.02 -11.29 -18.42
N LYS A 211 0.65 -10.62 -19.54
CA LYS A 211 1.60 -9.86 -20.36
C LYS A 211 2.08 -8.59 -19.64
N LYS A 212 1.28 -8.10 -18.72
CA LYS A 212 1.59 -6.92 -17.91
C LYS A 212 2.22 -7.29 -16.56
N HIS A 213 2.54 -8.57 -16.34
CA HIS A 213 3.03 -9.10 -15.07
C HIS A 213 2.08 -8.81 -13.89
N HIS A 214 0.82 -9.14 -14.09
CA HIS A 214 -0.23 -9.08 -13.06
C HIS A 214 -0.99 -10.40 -13.01
N SER A 215 -1.78 -10.59 -11.96
CA SER A 215 -2.63 -11.75 -11.74
C SER A 215 -4.13 -11.43 -11.86
N THR A 216 -4.95 -12.45 -11.76
CA THR A 216 -6.41 -12.33 -11.71
C THR A 216 -6.94 -12.61 -10.31
N ALA A 217 -8.20 -12.29 -10.06
CA ALA A 217 -8.85 -12.60 -8.78
C ALA A 217 -8.83 -14.13 -8.48
N LEU A 218 -8.97 -14.96 -9.52
CA LEU A 218 -8.86 -16.43 -9.38
C LEU A 218 -7.44 -16.86 -8.99
N ASP A 219 -6.42 -16.25 -9.59
CA ASP A 219 -5.02 -16.57 -9.28
C ASP A 219 -4.68 -16.17 -7.84
N ALA A 220 -5.14 -15.00 -7.39
CA ALA A 220 -4.98 -14.56 -6.00
C ALA A 220 -5.70 -15.51 -5.02
N GLY A 221 -6.89 -16.01 -5.37
CA GLY A 221 -7.59 -17.03 -4.59
C GLY A 221 -6.83 -18.35 -4.52
N ARG A 222 -6.27 -18.83 -5.62
CA ARG A 222 -5.42 -20.04 -5.66
C ARG A 222 -4.18 -19.88 -4.79
N LEU A 223 -3.52 -18.74 -4.90
CA LEU A 223 -2.36 -18.40 -4.10
C LEU A 223 -2.68 -18.43 -2.59
N ALA A 224 -3.76 -17.76 -2.19
CA ALA A 224 -4.18 -17.72 -0.79
C ALA A 224 -4.49 -19.11 -0.23
N ALA A 225 -5.12 -19.97 -1.03
CA ALA A 225 -5.39 -21.36 -0.65
C ALA A 225 -4.09 -22.19 -0.52
N GLU A 226 -3.17 -22.08 -1.48
CA GLU A 226 -1.87 -22.78 -1.47
C GLU A 226 -1.03 -22.41 -0.26
N LEU A 227 -1.02 -21.11 0.11
CA LEU A 227 -0.20 -20.58 1.18
C LEU A 227 -0.88 -20.63 2.56
N GLY A 228 -2.09 -21.18 2.68
CA GLY A 228 -2.79 -21.30 3.96
C GLY A 228 -3.19 -19.96 4.59
N VAL A 229 -3.44 -18.95 3.77
CA VAL A 229 -3.90 -17.62 4.20
C VAL A 229 -5.29 -17.72 4.82
N LYS A 230 -5.65 -16.85 5.78
CA LYS A 230 -6.99 -16.82 6.37
C LYS A 230 -7.89 -15.76 5.75
N ASN A 231 -7.38 -14.54 5.57
CA ASN A 231 -8.10 -13.41 5.01
C ASN A 231 -7.33 -12.83 3.82
N LEU A 232 -7.98 -12.73 2.67
CA LEU A 232 -7.42 -12.21 1.43
C LEU A 232 -8.06 -10.87 1.10
N VAL A 233 -7.25 -9.82 0.96
CA VAL A 233 -7.70 -8.48 0.53
C VAL A 233 -7.17 -8.24 -0.88
N LEU A 234 -8.09 -8.07 -1.83
CA LEU A 234 -7.77 -7.82 -3.24
C LEU A 234 -7.81 -6.32 -3.54
N TYR A 235 -6.79 -5.85 -4.22
CA TYR A 235 -6.67 -4.46 -4.66
C TYR A 235 -5.94 -4.37 -6.01
N HIS A 236 -5.58 -3.17 -6.46
CA HIS A 236 -4.89 -2.89 -7.73
C HIS A 236 -5.69 -3.41 -8.93
N THR A 237 -6.99 -3.15 -8.90
CA THR A 237 -7.96 -3.66 -9.88
C THR A 237 -8.18 -2.69 -11.03
N GLU A 238 -8.72 -3.19 -12.14
CA GLU A 238 -9.31 -2.35 -13.19
C GLU A 238 -10.60 -1.65 -12.69
N ASP A 239 -11.06 -0.62 -13.41
CA ASP A 239 -12.20 0.23 -12.99
C ASP A 239 -13.41 0.20 -13.94
N ARG A 240 -13.50 -0.80 -14.84
CA ARG A 240 -14.56 -0.84 -15.86
C ARG A 240 -15.94 -1.04 -15.22
N ASN A 241 -16.04 -1.93 -14.24
CA ASN A 241 -17.30 -2.38 -13.65
C ASN A 241 -17.27 -2.25 -12.11
N LEU A 242 -17.02 -1.05 -11.58
CA LEU A 242 -16.91 -0.83 -10.14
C LEU A 242 -18.16 -1.27 -9.35
N ASP A 243 -19.36 -1.06 -9.90
CA ASP A 243 -20.62 -1.42 -9.22
C ASP A 243 -20.76 -2.92 -8.94
N THR A 244 -20.15 -3.77 -9.76
CA THR A 244 -20.20 -5.23 -9.60
C THR A 244 -18.87 -5.83 -9.19
N ARG A 245 -17.79 -5.05 -9.17
CA ARG A 245 -16.41 -5.47 -8.88
C ARG A 245 -16.33 -6.31 -7.61
N LYS A 246 -16.80 -5.78 -6.50
CA LYS A 246 -16.75 -6.45 -5.20
C LYS A 246 -17.32 -7.87 -5.27
N GLN A 247 -18.55 -8.01 -5.74
CA GLN A 247 -19.22 -9.31 -5.81
C GLN A 247 -18.55 -10.26 -6.81
N SER A 248 -18.12 -9.74 -7.96
CA SER A 248 -17.53 -10.57 -9.03
C SER A 248 -16.16 -11.10 -8.63
N TYR A 249 -15.28 -10.26 -8.07
CA TYR A 249 -13.95 -10.66 -7.61
C TYR A 249 -14.02 -11.60 -6.40
N MET A 250 -14.89 -11.32 -5.42
CA MET A 250 -15.13 -12.23 -4.28
C MET A 250 -15.59 -13.60 -4.77
N ARG A 251 -16.58 -13.65 -5.67
CA ARG A 251 -17.10 -14.91 -6.24
C ARG A 251 -16.03 -15.67 -6.99
N GLU A 252 -15.18 -14.99 -7.74
CA GLU A 252 -14.13 -15.64 -8.53
C GLU A 252 -13.01 -16.18 -7.62
N ALA A 253 -12.50 -15.41 -6.70
CA ALA A 253 -11.50 -15.86 -5.74
C ALA A 253 -12.00 -17.04 -4.88
N ALA A 254 -13.27 -17.02 -4.48
CA ALA A 254 -13.92 -18.08 -3.69
C ALA A 254 -14.05 -19.42 -4.44
N GLN A 255 -13.82 -19.47 -5.76
CA GLN A 255 -13.76 -20.75 -6.49
C GLN A 255 -12.55 -21.60 -6.07
N ALA A 256 -11.49 -20.97 -5.57
CA ALA A 256 -10.27 -21.65 -5.17
C ALA A 256 -9.92 -21.48 -3.69
N PHE A 257 -10.49 -20.48 -3.02
CA PHE A 257 -10.14 -20.11 -1.66
C PHE A 257 -11.38 -20.17 -0.74
N SER A 258 -11.26 -20.91 0.36
CA SER A 258 -12.34 -21.09 1.35
C SER A 258 -12.29 -20.11 2.52
N GLY A 259 -11.24 -19.29 2.62
CA GLY A 259 -11.11 -18.24 3.62
C GLY A 259 -11.95 -17.01 3.28
N THR A 260 -11.77 -15.94 4.04
CA THR A 260 -12.52 -14.70 3.82
C THR A 260 -11.86 -13.85 2.74
N VAL A 261 -12.65 -13.40 1.76
CA VAL A 261 -12.19 -12.51 0.68
C VAL A 261 -12.79 -11.13 0.87
N TYR A 262 -11.94 -10.12 0.86
CA TYR A 262 -12.30 -8.71 0.88
C TYR A 262 -11.91 -8.07 -0.47
N VAL A 263 -12.81 -7.31 -1.05
CA VAL A 263 -12.59 -6.49 -2.25
C VAL A 263 -13.08 -5.08 -1.93
N PRO A 264 -12.24 -4.26 -1.28
CA PRO A 264 -12.68 -2.96 -0.79
C PRO A 264 -12.94 -1.98 -1.94
N ASP A 265 -13.83 -1.05 -1.71
CA ASP A 265 -13.96 0.17 -2.47
C ASP A 265 -13.01 1.25 -1.91
N ASP A 266 -12.79 2.33 -2.68
CA ASP A 266 -12.05 3.48 -2.17
C ASP A 266 -12.70 4.00 -0.88
N LEU A 267 -11.89 4.34 0.11
CA LEU A 267 -12.26 4.82 1.44
C LEU A 267 -12.90 3.77 2.35
N GLU A 268 -13.01 2.53 1.93
CA GLU A 268 -13.54 1.46 2.78
C GLU A 268 -12.57 1.11 3.91
N ARG A 269 -13.14 0.85 5.09
CA ARG A 269 -12.42 0.50 6.30
C ARG A 269 -12.65 -0.96 6.65
N ILE A 270 -11.57 -1.66 6.98
CA ILE A 270 -11.59 -3.06 7.42
C ILE A 270 -10.93 -3.12 8.80
N ASN A 271 -11.63 -3.67 9.77
CA ASN A 271 -11.00 -4.02 11.04
C ASN A 271 -10.22 -5.33 10.86
N ILE A 272 -8.93 -5.26 11.11
CA ILE A 272 -7.99 -6.35 10.92
C ILE A 272 -7.32 -6.74 12.23
#